data_82bcc1263722f4ea8372991289383070
#
_entry.id   82bcc1263722f4ea8372991289383070
#
_cell.length_a   1.000
_cell.length_b   1.000
_cell.length_c   1.000
_cell.angle_alpha   90.00
_cell.angle_beta   90.00
_cell.angle_gamma   90.00
#
_symmetry.space_group_name_H-M   'P 1'
#
loop_
_entity.id
_entity.type
_entity.pdbx_description
1 polymer ?
#
loop_
_entity_poly.entity_id
_entity_poly.type
_entity_poly.pdbx_seq_one_letter_code
_entity_poly.pdbx_strand_id
1 'polypeptide(L)'
;FFRQSRGYLVYFFSLTLSVMIYYSFSAMTYDQSLVRRASPDTSIDGGLSFGGLIITVVLLFFVFSANRFFLNRRQKEIGIYQLFGMNKLQISGIYVLEIMIIGLFACIFGILLGIIFSKLFSMILVRMMDMDLNSPFFISIPSVADTLFAFFIILLAVSVYSIWKIWRYPMIRSFGEKEQ
;
A
#
# COMPACT_ATOMS: atom_id res chain seq x y z
N PHE A 1 2.49 -19.80 -18.53
CA PHE A 1 2.74 -19.65 -17.08
C PHE A 1 3.48 -18.33 -16.75
N PHE A 2 4.54 -17.96 -17.45
CA PHE A 2 5.36 -16.76 -17.14
C PHE A 2 4.69 -15.40 -17.36
N ARG A 3 3.61 -15.31 -18.11
CA ARG A 3 2.94 -14.04 -18.42
C ARG A 3 1.95 -13.63 -17.33
N GLN A 4 1.51 -14.56 -16.52
CA GLN A 4 0.52 -14.39 -15.46
C GLN A 4 1.19 -13.92 -14.15
N SER A 5 2.39 -14.43 -13.85
CA SER A 5 3.16 -14.06 -12.65
C SER A 5 3.59 -12.59 -12.62
N ARG A 6 3.78 -11.95 -13.77
CA ARG A 6 4.16 -10.52 -13.85
C ARG A 6 3.12 -9.58 -13.25
N GLY A 7 1.83 -9.92 -13.34
CA GLY A 7 0.77 -9.11 -12.74
C GLY A 7 0.79 -9.11 -11.22
N TYR A 8 1.08 -10.27 -10.64
CA TYR A 8 1.22 -10.44 -9.18
C TYR A 8 2.44 -9.70 -8.64
N LEU A 9 3.57 -9.83 -9.33
CA LEU A 9 4.80 -9.16 -8.95
C LEU A 9 4.62 -7.63 -8.96
N VAL A 10 4.04 -7.07 -10.01
CA VAL A 10 3.79 -5.63 -10.10
C VAL A 10 2.88 -5.16 -8.96
N TYR A 11 1.81 -5.90 -8.67
CA TYR A 11 0.90 -5.56 -7.57
C TYR A 11 1.60 -5.66 -6.21
N PHE A 12 2.34 -6.74 -5.96
CA PHE A 12 3.11 -6.95 -4.73
C PHE A 12 4.15 -5.84 -4.53
N PHE A 13 4.96 -5.53 -5.54
CA PHE A 13 5.95 -4.46 -5.46
C PHE A 13 5.31 -3.09 -5.24
N SER A 14 4.19 -2.81 -5.89
CA SER A 14 3.44 -1.55 -5.69
C SER A 14 2.97 -1.41 -4.25
N LEU A 15 2.41 -2.46 -3.66
CA LEU A 15 1.99 -2.46 -2.26
C LEU A 15 3.19 -2.33 -1.32
N THR A 16 4.25 -3.08 -1.55
CA THR A 16 5.47 -3.05 -0.73
C THR A 16 6.09 -1.66 -0.71
N LEU A 17 6.22 -1.00 -1.88
CA LEU A 17 6.71 0.37 -1.98
C LEU A 17 5.80 1.36 -1.25
N SER A 18 4.47 1.20 -1.36
CA SER A 18 3.51 2.05 -0.67
C SER A 18 3.67 1.95 0.84
N VAL A 19 3.77 0.73 1.39
CA VAL A 19 4.01 0.50 2.83
C VAL A 19 5.35 1.09 3.25
N MET A 20 6.40 0.89 2.47
CA MET A 20 7.74 1.39 2.75
C MET A 20 7.77 2.92 2.86
N ILE A 21 7.15 3.62 1.90
CA ILE A 21 7.08 5.09 1.89
C ILE A 21 6.27 5.59 3.08
N TYR A 22 5.10 5.00 3.34
CA TYR A 22 4.24 5.39 4.45
C TYR A 22 4.95 5.21 5.80
N TYR A 23 5.56 4.02 6.02
CA TYR A 23 6.31 3.75 7.23
C TYR A 23 7.47 4.72 7.42
N SER A 24 8.24 4.98 6.35
CA SER A 24 9.38 5.90 6.42
C SER A 24 8.95 7.30 6.86
N PHE A 25 7.82 7.79 6.35
CA PHE A 25 7.28 9.09 6.74
C PHE A 25 6.69 9.07 8.15
N SER A 26 5.91 8.05 8.50
CA SER A 26 5.35 7.87 9.85
C SER A 26 6.46 7.81 10.89
N ALA A 27 7.53 7.07 10.63
CA ALA A 27 8.67 6.97 11.53
C ALA A 27 9.35 8.33 11.77
N MET A 28 9.43 9.20 10.77
CA MET A 28 9.96 10.57 10.92
C MET A 28 9.05 11.44 11.76
N THR A 29 7.74 11.30 11.64
CA THR A 29 6.75 12.06 12.41
C THR A 29 6.79 11.69 13.90
N TYR A 30 7.03 10.41 14.22
CA TYR A 30 7.12 9.92 15.58
C TYR A 30 8.52 10.07 16.21
N ASP A 31 9.53 10.47 15.44
CA ASP A 31 10.86 10.72 15.96
C ASP A 31 10.91 12.08 16.68
N GLN A 32 10.50 12.06 17.98
CA GLN A 32 10.46 13.25 18.83
C GLN A 32 11.83 13.95 18.95
N SER A 33 12.92 13.26 18.66
CA SER A 33 14.26 13.86 18.68
C SER A 33 14.46 14.81 17.50
N LEU A 34 13.91 14.51 16.34
CA LEU A 34 13.92 15.38 15.17
C LEU A 34 12.92 16.54 15.34
N VAL A 35 11.70 16.24 15.82
CA VAL A 35 10.64 17.24 16.01
C VAL A 35 11.00 18.27 17.06
N ARG A 36 11.57 17.86 18.23
CA ARG A 36 11.99 18.78 19.31
C ARG A 36 13.20 19.64 18.95
N ARG A 37 14.09 19.15 18.05
CA ARG A 37 15.29 19.90 17.64
C ARG A 37 15.03 20.88 16.51
N ALA A 38 13.99 20.63 15.71
CA ALA A 38 13.69 21.46 14.52
C ALA A 38 13.05 22.81 14.86
N SER A 39 12.31 22.97 15.93
CA SER A 39 11.95 24.26 16.54
C SER A 39 11.08 24.13 17.81
N PRO A 40 11.15 25.10 18.73
CA PRO A 40 10.21 25.26 19.85
C PRO A 40 8.84 25.83 19.40
N ASP A 41 8.69 26.21 18.13
CA ASP A 41 7.47 26.84 17.61
C ASP A 41 6.48 25.84 16.97
N THR A 42 5.23 25.97 17.34
CA THR A 42 4.05 25.14 17.03
C THR A 42 3.76 24.93 15.53
N SER A 43 4.51 25.57 14.65
CA SER A 43 4.26 25.57 13.19
C SER A 43 4.69 24.28 12.48
N ILE A 44 5.61 23.49 13.06
CA ILE A 44 6.18 22.30 12.43
C ILE A 44 5.28 21.09 12.66
N ASP A 45 4.61 20.96 13.81
CA ASP A 45 3.64 19.88 14.07
C ASP A 45 2.47 19.93 13.07
N GLY A 46 2.01 21.14 12.73
CA GLY A 46 1.01 21.34 11.70
C GLY A 46 1.49 20.91 10.30
N GLY A 47 2.73 21.25 9.96
CA GLY A 47 3.34 20.91 8.67
C GLY A 47 3.56 19.40 8.49
N LEU A 48 4.04 18.71 9.53
CA LEU A 48 4.23 17.26 9.51
C LEU A 48 2.91 16.50 9.44
N SER A 49 1.89 16.92 10.19
CA SER A 49 0.56 16.31 10.17
C SER A 49 -0.10 16.50 8.79
N PHE A 50 0.02 17.69 8.21
CA PHE A 50 -0.50 17.98 6.86
C PHE A 50 0.22 17.18 5.78
N GLY A 51 1.54 17.06 5.87
CA GLY A 51 2.36 16.23 4.98
C GLY A 51 1.98 14.75 5.06
N GLY A 52 1.73 14.22 6.27
CA GLY A 52 1.25 12.86 6.50
C GLY A 52 -0.09 12.58 5.84
N LEU A 53 -1.02 13.54 5.92
CA LEU A 53 -2.33 13.42 5.28
C LEU A 53 -2.19 13.37 3.74
N ILE A 54 -1.38 14.25 3.17
CA ILE A 54 -1.12 14.26 1.72
C ILE A 54 -0.55 12.93 1.26
N ILE A 55 0.46 12.40 1.95
CA ILE A 55 1.09 11.12 1.63
C ILE A 55 0.07 9.98 1.73
N THR A 56 -0.75 9.97 2.77
CA THR A 56 -1.82 8.96 2.93
C THR A 56 -2.78 8.97 1.74
N VAL A 57 -3.23 10.15 1.30
CA VAL A 57 -4.14 10.29 0.15
C VAL A 57 -3.47 9.81 -1.15
N VAL A 58 -2.23 10.20 -1.39
CA VAL A 58 -1.46 9.79 -2.59
C VAL A 58 -1.28 8.27 -2.61
N LEU A 59 -0.91 7.66 -1.48
CA LEU A 59 -0.73 6.22 -1.37
C LEU A 59 -2.04 5.46 -1.54
N LEU A 60 -3.14 5.97 -0.97
CA LEU A 60 -4.47 5.41 -1.16
C LEU A 60 -4.83 5.37 -2.64
N PHE A 61 -4.64 6.49 -3.36
CA PHE A 61 -4.85 6.55 -4.80
C PHE A 61 -3.96 5.56 -5.56
N PHE A 62 -2.70 5.43 -5.17
CA PHE A 62 -1.74 4.52 -5.80
C PHE A 62 -2.13 3.05 -5.60
N VAL A 63 -2.50 2.65 -4.38
CA VAL A 63 -2.96 1.29 -4.05
C VAL A 63 -4.25 0.95 -4.81
N PHE A 64 -5.20 1.89 -4.89
CA PHE A 64 -6.42 1.71 -5.69
C PHE A 64 -6.10 1.54 -7.19
N SER A 65 -5.19 2.32 -7.73
CA SER A 65 -4.76 2.23 -9.14
C SER A 65 -4.07 0.89 -9.42
N ALA A 66 -3.19 0.44 -8.53
CA ALA A 66 -2.53 -0.87 -8.64
C ALA A 66 -3.54 -2.02 -8.59
N ASN A 67 -4.53 -1.95 -7.67
CA ASN A 67 -5.59 -2.95 -7.58
C ASN A 67 -6.50 -2.95 -8.82
N ARG A 68 -6.85 -1.77 -9.35
CA ARG A 68 -7.62 -1.66 -10.59
C ARG A 68 -6.90 -2.31 -11.76
N PHE A 69 -5.60 -2.10 -11.87
CA PHE A 69 -4.77 -2.72 -12.90
C PHE A 69 -4.71 -4.25 -12.74
N PHE A 70 -4.55 -4.73 -11.51
CA PHE A 70 -4.54 -6.15 -11.19
C PHE A 70 -5.89 -6.83 -11.54
N LEU A 71 -7.02 -6.23 -11.15
CA LEU A 71 -8.37 -6.69 -11.52
C LEU A 71 -8.58 -6.76 -13.02
N ASN A 72 -8.16 -5.72 -13.76
CA ASN A 72 -8.37 -5.68 -15.20
C ASN A 72 -7.62 -6.80 -15.92
N ARG A 73 -6.44 -7.19 -15.45
CA ARG A 73 -5.69 -8.31 -16.03
C ARG A 73 -6.32 -9.66 -15.77
N ARG A 74 -7.11 -9.79 -14.70
CA ARG A 74 -7.78 -11.05 -14.31
C ARG A 74 -9.21 -11.21 -14.81
N GLN A 75 -9.73 -10.27 -15.56
CA GLN A 75 -11.10 -10.33 -16.08
C GLN A 75 -11.39 -11.61 -16.87
N LYS A 76 -10.41 -12.11 -17.61
CA LYS A 76 -10.54 -13.36 -18.38
C LYS A 76 -10.72 -14.60 -17.49
N GLU A 77 -9.98 -14.65 -16.37
CA GLU A 77 -10.09 -15.74 -15.40
C GLU A 77 -11.44 -15.72 -14.69
N ILE A 78 -11.90 -14.54 -14.30
CA ILE A 78 -13.22 -14.32 -13.70
C ILE A 78 -14.32 -14.83 -14.67
N GLY A 79 -14.19 -14.52 -15.96
CA GLY A 79 -15.12 -15.02 -16.99
C GLY A 79 -15.12 -16.55 -17.11
N ILE A 80 -13.95 -17.19 -17.05
CA ILE A 80 -13.82 -18.64 -17.11
C ILE A 80 -14.47 -19.30 -15.88
N TYR A 81 -14.25 -18.77 -14.66
CA TYR A 81 -14.89 -19.30 -13.45
C TYR A 81 -16.42 -19.20 -13.49
N GLN A 82 -16.95 -18.14 -14.09
CA GLN A 82 -18.40 -18.00 -14.31
C GLN A 82 -18.93 -19.03 -15.31
N LEU A 83 -18.17 -19.38 -16.36
CA LEU A 83 -18.55 -20.44 -17.32
C LEU A 83 -18.59 -21.83 -16.65
N PHE A 84 -17.74 -22.07 -15.65
CA PHE A 84 -17.78 -23.28 -14.82
C PHE A 84 -18.93 -23.29 -13.78
N GLY A 85 -19.80 -22.28 -13.80
CA GLY A 85 -20.97 -22.21 -12.92
C GLY A 85 -20.68 -21.70 -11.51
N MET A 86 -19.51 -21.10 -11.24
CA MET A 86 -19.21 -20.51 -9.94
C MET A 86 -20.06 -19.24 -9.70
N ASN A 87 -20.60 -19.15 -8.47
CA ASN A 87 -21.33 -17.96 -8.04
C ASN A 87 -20.40 -16.74 -7.89
N LYS A 88 -20.92 -15.55 -8.20
CA LYS A 88 -20.16 -14.27 -8.04
C LYS A 88 -19.60 -14.08 -6.62
N LEU A 89 -20.31 -14.56 -5.59
CA LEU A 89 -19.83 -14.53 -4.20
C LEU A 89 -18.59 -15.40 -3.98
N GLN A 90 -18.58 -16.60 -4.55
CA GLN A 90 -17.42 -17.52 -4.44
C GLN A 90 -16.19 -16.94 -5.14
N ILE A 91 -16.36 -16.39 -6.34
CA ILE A 91 -15.28 -15.74 -7.08
C ILE A 91 -14.75 -14.52 -6.30
N SER A 92 -15.65 -13.68 -5.78
CA SER A 92 -15.25 -12.53 -4.96
C SER A 92 -14.51 -12.94 -3.70
N GLY A 93 -14.95 -14.02 -3.03
CA GLY A 93 -14.30 -14.54 -1.83
C GLY A 93 -12.87 -15.01 -2.09
N ILE A 94 -12.65 -15.79 -3.15
CA ILE A 94 -11.32 -16.24 -3.56
C ILE A 94 -10.41 -15.03 -3.82
N TYR A 95 -10.95 -14.02 -4.52
CA TYR A 95 -10.21 -12.84 -4.89
C TYR A 95 -9.82 -11.97 -3.70
N VAL A 96 -10.74 -11.77 -2.75
CA VAL A 96 -10.47 -11.03 -1.51
C VAL A 96 -9.41 -11.74 -0.66
N LEU A 97 -9.51 -13.06 -0.54
CA LEU A 97 -8.52 -13.87 0.19
C LEU A 97 -7.13 -13.72 -0.43
N GLU A 98 -7.03 -13.73 -1.75
CA GLU A 98 -5.78 -13.53 -2.47
C GLU A 98 -5.19 -12.13 -2.24
N ILE A 99 -6.00 -11.07 -2.31
CA ILE A 99 -5.58 -9.69 -2.01
C ILE A 99 -5.07 -9.59 -0.56
N MET A 100 -5.76 -10.22 0.40
CA MET A 100 -5.36 -10.21 1.80
C MET A 100 -4.01 -10.91 2.02
N ILE A 101 -3.80 -12.07 1.41
CA ILE A 101 -2.51 -12.79 1.51
C ILE A 101 -1.38 -11.95 0.93
N ILE A 102 -1.54 -11.43 -0.29
CA ILE A 102 -0.53 -10.60 -0.94
C ILE A 102 -0.28 -9.33 -0.13
N GLY A 103 -1.34 -8.70 0.37
CA GLY A 103 -1.27 -7.50 1.21
C GLY A 103 -0.50 -7.74 2.51
N LEU A 104 -0.72 -8.87 3.17
CA LEU A 104 -0.02 -9.25 4.40
C LEU A 104 1.49 -9.43 4.15
N PHE A 105 1.87 -10.15 3.10
CA PHE A 105 3.28 -10.27 2.72
C PHE A 105 3.88 -8.92 2.33
N ALA A 106 3.16 -8.10 1.57
CA ALA A 106 3.60 -6.76 1.19
C ALA A 106 3.81 -5.85 2.42
N CYS A 107 2.95 -5.94 3.44
CA CYS A 107 3.13 -5.23 4.71
C CYS A 107 4.42 -5.65 5.43
N ILE A 108 4.68 -6.95 5.56
CA ILE A 108 5.88 -7.45 6.24
C ILE A 108 7.14 -6.94 5.52
N PHE A 109 7.24 -7.18 4.22
CA PHE A 109 8.40 -6.73 3.43
C PHE A 109 8.50 -5.20 3.36
N GLY A 110 7.37 -4.50 3.25
CA GLY A 110 7.31 -3.05 3.21
C GLY A 110 7.80 -2.40 4.50
N ILE A 111 7.41 -2.93 5.66
CA ILE A 111 7.89 -2.45 6.98
C ILE A 111 9.38 -2.75 7.13
N LEU A 112 9.86 -3.93 6.78
CA LEU A 112 11.29 -4.27 6.84
C LEU A 112 12.13 -3.31 6.00
N LEU A 113 11.75 -3.09 4.75
CA LEU A 113 12.41 -2.11 3.87
C LEU A 113 12.22 -0.69 4.41
N GLY A 114 11.05 -0.34 4.92
CA GLY A 114 10.75 0.97 5.50
C GLY A 114 11.63 1.31 6.68
N ILE A 115 11.95 0.35 7.56
CA ILE A 115 12.89 0.54 8.67
C ILE A 115 14.28 0.92 8.13
N ILE A 116 14.76 0.26 7.09
CA ILE A 116 16.06 0.56 6.48
C ILE A 116 16.06 1.95 5.84
N PHE A 117 15.03 2.26 5.04
CA PHE A 117 14.91 3.54 4.35
C PHE A 117 14.68 4.71 5.30
N SER A 118 13.86 4.54 6.34
CA SER A 118 13.67 5.56 7.38
C SER A 118 14.98 6.00 8.02
N LYS A 119 15.88 5.05 8.27
CA LYS A 119 17.22 5.31 8.79
C LYS A 119 18.09 6.11 7.82
N LEU A 120 18.08 5.71 6.55
CA LEU A 120 18.83 6.44 5.52
C LEU A 120 18.33 7.89 5.41
N PHE A 121 17.02 8.11 5.40
CA PHE A 121 16.44 9.44 5.36
C PHE A 121 16.78 10.26 6.61
N SER A 122 16.66 9.67 7.80
CA SER A 122 17.04 10.37 9.06
C SER A 122 18.52 10.75 9.06
N MET A 123 19.43 9.89 8.59
CA MET A 123 20.85 10.22 8.50
C MET A 123 21.14 11.38 7.54
N ILE A 124 20.45 11.39 6.39
CA ILE A 124 20.60 12.46 5.39
C ILE A 124 20.11 13.78 5.98
N LEU A 125 18.95 13.81 6.65
CA LEU A 125 18.39 15.00 7.27
C LEU A 125 19.30 15.56 8.38
N VAL A 126 19.76 14.72 9.30
CA VAL A 126 20.67 15.11 10.39
C VAL A 126 21.95 15.72 9.83
N ARG A 127 22.49 15.13 8.75
CA ARG A 127 23.70 15.65 8.08
C ARG A 127 23.45 16.98 7.36
N MET A 128 22.27 17.17 6.77
CA MET A 128 21.90 18.46 6.14
C MET A 128 21.66 19.58 7.16
N MET A 129 21.24 19.22 8.38
CA MET A 129 20.99 20.16 9.46
C MET A 129 22.23 20.41 10.36
N ASP A 130 23.39 19.84 10.00
CA ASP A 130 24.67 19.99 10.72
C ASP A 130 24.59 19.62 12.21
N MET A 131 23.78 18.59 12.53
CA MET A 131 23.54 18.11 13.88
C MET A 131 24.38 16.88 14.22
N ASP A 132 24.76 16.70 15.47
CA ASP A 132 25.53 15.54 15.94
C ASP A 132 24.79 14.22 15.79
N LEU A 133 25.49 13.22 15.24
CA LEU A 133 24.99 11.88 14.81
C LEU A 133 24.61 10.94 15.98
N ASN A 134 24.28 11.44 17.16
CA ASN A 134 23.88 10.62 18.30
C ASN A 134 22.39 10.28 18.31
N SER A 135 21.82 9.83 17.19
CA SER A 135 20.48 9.23 17.21
C SER A 135 20.58 7.71 17.36
N PRO A 136 20.14 7.15 18.51
CA PRO A 136 20.13 5.71 18.71
C PRO A 136 19.20 5.02 17.69
N PHE A 137 19.49 3.75 17.43
CA PHE A 137 18.70 2.92 16.53
C PHE A 137 17.33 2.64 17.15
N PHE A 138 16.36 3.55 16.98
CA PHE A 138 14.99 3.37 17.49
C PHE A 138 14.10 2.79 16.39
N ILE A 139 13.56 1.57 16.63
CA ILE A 139 12.40 1.09 15.91
C ILE A 139 11.20 1.73 16.59
N SER A 140 10.53 2.64 15.89
CA SER A 140 9.34 3.29 16.43
C SER A 140 8.17 2.30 16.39
N ILE A 141 7.91 1.62 17.51
CA ILE A 141 6.77 0.70 17.65
C ILE A 141 5.44 1.41 17.31
N PRO A 142 5.18 2.67 17.71
CA PRO A 142 3.99 3.41 17.31
C PRO A 142 3.85 3.53 15.79
N SER A 143 4.94 3.78 15.08
CA SER A 143 4.91 3.89 13.60
C SER A 143 4.58 2.56 12.92
N VAL A 144 5.04 1.44 13.47
CA VAL A 144 4.66 0.10 12.98
C VAL A 144 3.17 -0.13 13.15
N ALA A 145 2.62 0.17 14.33
CA ALA A 145 1.21 -0.02 14.63
C ALA A 145 0.32 0.88 13.76
N ASP A 146 0.70 2.14 13.57
CA ASP A 146 0.00 3.11 12.72
C ASP A 146 0.01 2.65 11.25
N THR A 147 1.15 2.18 10.75
CA THR A 147 1.29 1.65 9.38
C THR A 147 0.42 0.42 9.17
N LEU A 148 0.43 -0.53 10.10
CA LEU A 148 -0.41 -1.73 10.02
C LEU A 148 -1.90 -1.38 10.02
N PHE A 149 -2.32 -0.45 10.89
CA PHE A 149 -3.70 -0.01 11.00
C PHE A 149 -4.17 0.71 9.72
N ALA A 150 -3.37 1.66 9.23
CA ALA A 150 -3.67 2.39 8.00
C ALA A 150 -3.78 1.43 6.79
N PHE A 151 -2.82 0.51 6.64
CA PHE A 151 -2.84 -0.46 5.54
C PHE A 151 -3.96 -1.47 5.66
N PHE A 152 -4.32 -1.89 6.86
CA PHE A 152 -5.47 -2.77 7.07
C PHE A 152 -6.76 -2.11 6.57
N ILE A 153 -6.99 -0.84 6.90
CA ILE A 153 -8.14 -0.06 6.41
C ILE A 153 -8.11 0.05 4.87
N ILE A 154 -6.94 0.34 4.30
CA ILE A 154 -6.78 0.45 2.84
C ILE A 154 -7.08 -0.90 2.16
N LEU A 155 -6.58 -2.02 2.69
CA LEU A 155 -6.86 -3.35 2.16
C LEU A 155 -8.33 -3.72 2.25
N LEU A 156 -9.02 -3.35 3.34
CA LEU A 156 -10.47 -3.52 3.46
C LEU A 156 -11.22 -2.70 2.41
N ALA A 157 -10.89 -1.43 2.25
CA ALA A 157 -11.50 -0.56 1.25
C ALA A 157 -11.30 -1.09 -0.18
N VAL A 158 -10.10 -1.56 -0.50
CA VAL A 158 -9.76 -2.18 -1.77
C VAL A 158 -10.53 -3.48 -2.00
N SER A 159 -10.69 -4.30 -0.96
CA SER A 159 -11.48 -5.54 -1.02
C SER A 159 -12.95 -5.27 -1.31
N VAL A 160 -13.55 -4.30 -0.61
CA VAL A 160 -14.94 -3.87 -0.85
C VAL A 160 -15.11 -3.35 -2.28
N TYR A 161 -14.19 -2.49 -2.75
CA TYR A 161 -14.19 -2.00 -4.13
C TYR A 161 -14.09 -3.14 -5.15
N SER A 162 -13.26 -4.15 -4.89
CA SER A 162 -13.07 -5.31 -5.77
C SER A 162 -14.34 -6.15 -5.88
N ILE A 163 -15.01 -6.40 -4.74
CA ILE A 163 -16.31 -7.10 -4.70
C ILE A 163 -17.34 -6.32 -5.52
N TRP A 164 -17.49 -5.03 -5.25
CA TRP A 164 -18.44 -4.19 -5.96
C TRP A 164 -18.20 -4.18 -7.47
N LYS A 165 -16.94 -4.14 -7.89
CA LYS A 165 -16.55 -4.18 -9.30
C LYS A 165 -16.88 -5.51 -9.95
N ILE A 166 -16.61 -6.66 -9.29
CA ILE A 166 -16.93 -8.01 -9.79
C ILE A 166 -18.44 -8.16 -9.96
N TRP A 167 -19.25 -7.62 -9.04
CA TRP A 167 -20.71 -7.69 -9.14
C TRP A 167 -21.28 -6.87 -10.29
N ARG A 168 -20.64 -5.77 -10.64
CA ARG A 168 -21.08 -4.84 -11.70
C ARG A 168 -20.67 -5.25 -13.11
N TYR A 169 -19.79 -6.26 -13.26
CA TYR A 169 -19.42 -6.76 -14.58
C TYR A 169 -20.52 -7.62 -15.18
N PRO A 170 -21.17 -7.20 -16.32
CA PRO A 170 -22.10 -8.05 -17.06
C PRO A 170 -21.31 -9.15 -17.78
N MET A 171 -21.86 -10.37 -17.77
CA MET A 171 -21.28 -11.60 -18.37
C MET A 171 -20.92 -11.51 -19.86
N ILE A 172 -21.38 -10.49 -20.58
CA ILE A 172 -21.44 -10.49 -22.04
C ILE A 172 -20.23 -9.85 -22.73
N ARG A 173 -19.38 -9.10 -22.01
CA ARG A 173 -18.28 -8.35 -22.66
C ARG A 173 -16.99 -9.11 -22.94
N SER A 174 -16.81 -10.33 -22.44
CA SER A 174 -15.54 -11.05 -22.64
C SER A 174 -15.42 -11.79 -23.98
N PHE A 175 -16.49 -11.89 -24.74
CA PHE A 175 -16.51 -12.60 -26.04
C PHE A 175 -16.61 -11.69 -27.27
N GLY A 176 -16.87 -10.39 -27.10
CA GLY A 176 -17.13 -9.46 -28.20
C GLY A 176 -15.92 -8.68 -28.72
N GLU A 177 -14.75 -8.75 -28.09
CA GLU A 177 -13.58 -7.93 -28.45
C GLU A 177 -12.49 -8.70 -29.24
N LYS A 178 -12.87 -9.67 -30.06
CA LYS A 178 -11.95 -10.39 -30.94
C LYS A 178 -12.25 -10.24 -32.45
N GLU A 179 -13.05 -9.25 -32.83
CA GLU A 179 -13.24 -8.95 -34.28
C GLU A 179 -13.19 -7.41 -34.46
N GLN A 180 -12.01 -6.83 -34.36
CA GLN A 180 -11.61 -5.65 -35.13
C GLN A 180 -10.10 -5.46 -35.03
#